data_9cc3582d10d6c3325d62b99428e83fa7
#
_entry.id   9cc3582d10d6c3325d62b99428e83fa7
#
_cell.length_a   1.000
_cell.length_b   1.000
_cell.length_c   1.000
_cell.angle_alpha   90.00
_cell.angle_beta   90.00
_cell.angle_gamma   90.00
#
_symmetry.space_group_name_H-M   'P 1'
#
loop_
_entity.id
_entity.type
_entity.pdbx_description
1 polymer ?
#
loop_
_entity_poly.entity_id
_entity_poly.type
_entity_poly.pdbx_seq_one_letter_code
_entity_poly.pdbx_strand_id
1 'polypeptide(L)'
;QCIRCGACLNVCPVYRQIGGHAYGSIYPGPIGSVLSPVLGGYEQYGDLPYASTLCGACTETCPVKIPLHELLIEHRKVMEDDLSMHHDCSLVNFEMNTIGKGTSSPALFGMAINMAHTGLNMLPKAKEVSVEGSLFNYGAVRKAPALAKGWTDVRDLPIAPPHKEQFRQWYKKHKAGK
;
A
#
# COMPACT_ATOMS: atom_id res chain seq x y z
N GLN A 1 -15.53 -2.13 -25.75
CA GLN A 1 -14.62 -3.27 -26.03
C GLN A 1 -14.91 -4.50 -25.16
N CYS A 2 -15.37 -4.31 -23.92
CA CYS A 2 -15.64 -5.42 -23.00
C CYS A 2 -16.79 -6.32 -23.50
N ILE A 3 -16.53 -7.62 -23.64
CA ILE A 3 -17.51 -8.62 -24.06
C ILE A 3 -18.26 -9.28 -22.90
N ARG A 4 -18.03 -8.79 -21.66
CA ARG A 4 -18.68 -9.26 -20.41
C ARG A 4 -18.48 -10.76 -20.11
N CYS A 5 -17.35 -11.33 -20.49
CA CYS A 5 -17.05 -12.76 -20.30
C CYS A 5 -16.75 -13.16 -18.85
N GLY A 6 -16.50 -12.20 -17.94
CA GLY A 6 -16.21 -12.47 -16.53
C GLY A 6 -14.82 -13.04 -16.22
N ALA A 7 -13.94 -13.24 -17.21
CA ALA A 7 -12.62 -13.83 -16.99
C ALA A 7 -11.78 -13.06 -15.97
N CYS A 8 -11.84 -11.72 -15.99
CA CYS A 8 -11.13 -10.85 -15.03
C CYS A 8 -11.62 -11.05 -13.59
N LEU A 9 -12.88 -11.43 -13.36
CA LEU A 9 -13.43 -11.70 -12.03
C LEU A 9 -12.83 -13.00 -11.47
N ASN A 10 -12.76 -14.04 -12.33
CA ASN A 10 -12.30 -15.36 -11.92
C ASN A 10 -10.83 -15.37 -11.44
N VAL A 11 -9.98 -14.53 -12.01
CA VAL A 11 -8.54 -14.47 -11.66
C VAL A 11 -8.24 -13.42 -10.60
N CYS A 12 -9.18 -12.55 -10.26
CA CYS A 12 -8.95 -11.46 -9.31
C CYS A 12 -8.83 -11.99 -7.88
N PRO A 13 -7.69 -11.78 -7.19
CA PRO A 13 -7.53 -12.21 -5.81
C PRO A 13 -8.49 -11.49 -4.85
N VAL A 14 -8.78 -10.20 -5.10
CA VAL A 14 -9.71 -9.43 -4.27
C VAL A 14 -11.14 -9.95 -4.45
N TYR A 15 -11.61 -10.08 -5.70
CA TYR A 15 -12.96 -10.58 -5.97
C TYR A 15 -13.20 -11.98 -5.39
N ARG A 16 -12.20 -12.86 -5.44
CA ARG A 16 -12.29 -14.22 -4.88
C ARG A 16 -12.44 -14.24 -3.37
N GLN A 17 -11.96 -13.20 -2.67
CA GLN A 17 -12.05 -13.11 -1.21
C GLN A 17 -13.35 -12.45 -0.75
N ILE A 18 -13.74 -11.32 -1.36
CA ILE A 18 -14.86 -10.50 -0.87
C ILE A 18 -16.17 -10.76 -1.62
N GLY A 19 -16.13 -11.37 -2.80
CA GLY A 19 -17.28 -11.59 -3.66
C GLY A 19 -17.82 -10.33 -4.34
N GLY A 20 -18.86 -10.50 -5.17
CA GLY A 20 -19.41 -9.40 -5.98
C GLY A 20 -20.18 -8.36 -5.17
N HIS A 21 -20.92 -8.78 -4.14
CA HIS A 21 -21.77 -7.87 -3.36
C HIS A 21 -21.00 -6.79 -2.60
N ALA A 22 -19.77 -7.10 -2.16
CA ALA A 22 -18.94 -6.15 -1.45
C ALA A 22 -18.53 -4.92 -2.26
N TYR A 23 -18.63 -4.98 -3.59
CA TYR A 23 -18.37 -3.82 -4.46
C TYR A 23 -19.49 -2.77 -4.44
N GLY A 24 -20.67 -3.10 -3.93
CA GLY A 24 -21.80 -2.17 -3.88
C GLY A 24 -22.24 -1.65 -5.25
N SER A 25 -21.84 -2.29 -6.33
CA SER A 25 -22.08 -1.90 -7.72
C SER A 25 -22.63 -3.07 -8.54
N ILE A 26 -23.40 -2.75 -9.58
CA ILE A 26 -23.94 -3.73 -10.54
C ILE A 26 -22.80 -4.47 -11.27
N TYR A 27 -21.69 -3.77 -11.50
CA TYR A 27 -20.51 -4.34 -12.14
C TYR A 27 -19.40 -4.58 -11.09
N PRO A 28 -19.23 -5.82 -10.60
CA PRO A 28 -18.19 -6.11 -9.62
C PRO A 28 -16.85 -6.43 -10.27
N GLY A 29 -15.82 -6.56 -9.43
CA GLY A 29 -14.48 -6.98 -9.84
C GLY A 29 -13.70 -5.94 -10.66
N PRO A 30 -12.62 -6.33 -11.31
CA PRO A 30 -11.72 -5.38 -11.97
C PRO A 30 -12.39 -4.51 -13.03
N ILE A 31 -13.25 -5.10 -13.86
CA ILE A 31 -13.99 -4.32 -14.86
C ILE A 31 -14.99 -3.36 -14.22
N GLY A 32 -15.63 -3.77 -13.13
CA GLY A 32 -16.54 -2.92 -12.38
C GLY A 32 -15.83 -1.76 -11.70
N SER A 33 -14.66 -2.00 -11.15
CA SER A 33 -13.83 -0.94 -10.55
C SER A 33 -13.39 0.13 -11.56
N VAL A 34 -13.33 -0.21 -12.85
CA VAL A 34 -13.09 0.76 -13.93
C VAL A 34 -14.39 1.44 -14.39
N LEU A 35 -15.48 0.66 -14.58
CA LEU A 35 -16.70 1.20 -15.16
C LEU A 35 -17.57 1.97 -14.18
N SER A 36 -17.66 1.54 -12.93
CA SER A 36 -18.59 2.13 -11.96
C SER A 36 -18.30 3.59 -11.66
N PRO A 37 -17.02 4.03 -11.47
CA PRO A 37 -16.71 5.46 -11.32
C PRO A 37 -17.07 6.30 -12.54
N VAL A 38 -16.94 5.75 -13.75
CA VAL A 38 -17.31 6.46 -14.99
C VAL A 38 -18.83 6.61 -15.16
N LEU A 39 -19.57 5.57 -14.78
CA LEU A 39 -21.03 5.54 -14.98
C LEU A 39 -21.81 6.22 -13.85
N GLY A 40 -21.37 6.06 -12.63
CA GLY A 40 -22.08 6.52 -11.43
C GLY A 40 -21.38 7.65 -10.66
N GLY A 41 -20.23 8.12 -11.15
CA GLY A 41 -19.46 9.20 -10.53
C GLY A 41 -18.47 8.74 -9.48
N TYR A 42 -17.41 9.54 -9.33
CA TYR A 42 -16.35 9.27 -8.37
C TYR A 42 -16.76 9.50 -6.92
N GLU A 43 -17.76 10.35 -6.67
CA GLU A 43 -18.28 10.59 -5.32
C GLU A 43 -18.84 9.30 -4.70
N GLN A 44 -19.51 8.47 -5.51
CA GLN A 44 -20.13 7.24 -5.05
C GLN A 44 -19.22 6.02 -5.16
N TYR A 45 -18.38 5.96 -6.19
CA TYR A 45 -17.61 4.77 -6.55
C TYR A 45 -16.09 5.00 -6.58
N GLY A 46 -15.61 6.11 -6.04
CA GLY A 46 -14.18 6.47 -6.01
C GLY A 46 -13.29 5.47 -5.26
N ASP A 47 -13.84 4.74 -4.29
CA ASP A 47 -13.10 3.72 -3.54
C ASP A 47 -12.80 2.46 -4.38
N LEU A 48 -13.61 2.17 -5.41
CA LEU A 48 -13.48 0.94 -6.19
C LEU A 48 -12.14 0.80 -6.93
N PRO A 49 -11.55 1.83 -7.55
CA PRO A 49 -10.22 1.75 -8.14
C PRO A 49 -9.11 1.39 -7.13
N TYR A 50 -9.30 1.69 -5.84
CA TYR A 50 -8.37 1.32 -4.78
C TYR A 50 -8.58 -0.12 -4.28
N ALA A 51 -9.73 -0.73 -4.52
CA ALA A 51 -10.02 -2.13 -4.18
C ALA A 51 -9.30 -3.12 -5.12
N SER A 52 -8.02 -2.90 -5.40
CA SER A 52 -7.21 -3.70 -6.32
C SER A 52 -5.78 -3.84 -5.83
N THR A 53 -5.21 -5.04 -5.98
CA THR A 53 -3.79 -5.32 -5.71
C THR A 53 -2.87 -4.90 -6.87
N LEU A 54 -3.42 -4.44 -7.99
CA LEU A 54 -2.70 -4.11 -9.24
C LEU A 54 -1.77 -5.23 -9.76
N CYS A 55 -2.11 -6.49 -9.48
CA CYS A 55 -1.27 -7.64 -9.87
C CYS A 55 -1.23 -7.92 -11.40
N GLY A 56 -2.07 -7.25 -12.20
CA GLY A 56 -2.09 -7.39 -13.66
C GLY A 56 -2.82 -8.62 -14.21
N ALA A 57 -3.18 -9.61 -13.37
CA ALA A 57 -3.79 -10.86 -13.82
C ALA A 57 -5.08 -10.66 -14.64
N CYS A 58 -5.88 -9.64 -14.31
CA CYS A 58 -7.11 -9.30 -15.03
C CYS A 58 -6.83 -8.80 -16.46
N THR A 59 -5.72 -8.09 -16.68
CA THR A 59 -5.27 -7.63 -18.00
C THR A 59 -4.77 -8.78 -18.86
N GLU A 60 -3.95 -9.66 -18.27
CA GLU A 60 -3.40 -10.82 -18.97
C GLU A 60 -4.49 -11.79 -19.44
N THR A 61 -5.48 -12.06 -18.58
CA THR A 61 -6.58 -12.98 -18.85
C THR A 61 -7.62 -12.39 -19.81
N CYS A 62 -7.64 -11.07 -20.01
CA CYS A 62 -8.64 -10.43 -20.84
C CYS A 62 -8.52 -10.87 -22.31
N PRO A 63 -9.54 -11.54 -22.90
CA PRO A 63 -9.49 -12.02 -24.28
C PRO A 63 -9.46 -10.87 -25.29
N VAL A 64 -9.99 -9.71 -24.94
CA VAL A 64 -10.00 -8.49 -25.77
C VAL A 64 -8.91 -7.49 -25.36
N LYS A 65 -7.97 -7.92 -24.50
CA LYS A 65 -6.76 -7.17 -24.12
C LYS A 65 -7.03 -5.75 -23.58
N ILE A 66 -8.02 -5.61 -22.72
CA ILE A 66 -8.25 -4.34 -22.01
C ILE A 66 -7.19 -4.21 -20.92
N PRO A 67 -6.42 -3.11 -20.86
CA PRO A 67 -5.37 -2.89 -19.87
C PRO A 67 -5.99 -2.43 -18.52
N LEU A 68 -6.76 -3.33 -17.86
CA LEU A 68 -7.56 -2.99 -16.68
C LEU A 68 -6.74 -2.42 -15.53
N HIS A 69 -5.55 -2.94 -15.27
CA HIS A 69 -4.71 -2.45 -14.18
C HIS A 69 -4.14 -1.05 -14.45
N GLU A 70 -3.86 -0.72 -15.71
CA GLU A 70 -3.43 0.62 -16.11
C GLU A 70 -4.59 1.62 -15.97
N LEU A 71 -5.80 1.25 -16.41
CA LEU A 71 -6.99 2.07 -16.25
C LEU A 71 -7.32 2.37 -14.78
N LEU A 72 -7.09 1.40 -13.88
CA LEU A 72 -7.25 1.64 -12.44
C LEU A 72 -6.25 2.67 -11.90
N ILE A 73 -5.02 2.69 -12.41
CA ILE A 73 -4.02 3.69 -12.05
C ILE A 73 -4.43 5.06 -12.58
N GLU A 74 -4.93 5.14 -13.81
CA GLU A 74 -5.43 6.40 -14.38
C GLU A 74 -6.62 6.95 -13.58
N HIS A 75 -7.56 6.11 -13.15
CA HIS A 75 -8.64 6.53 -12.27
C HIS A 75 -8.13 7.12 -10.95
N ARG A 76 -7.14 6.48 -10.33
CA ARG A 76 -6.53 6.99 -9.09
C ARG A 76 -5.88 8.35 -9.33
N LYS A 77 -5.17 8.51 -10.46
CA LYS A 77 -4.55 9.77 -10.85
C LYS A 77 -5.58 10.88 -11.05
N VAL A 78 -6.65 10.62 -11.79
CA VAL A 78 -7.73 11.58 -11.99
C VAL A 78 -8.33 12.06 -10.66
N MET A 79 -8.51 11.15 -9.70
CA MET A 79 -9.05 11.51 -8.39
C MET A 79 -8.10 12.37 -7.56
N GLU A 80 -6.79 12.13 -7.66
CA GLU A 80 -5.79 12.93 -6.94
C GLU A 80 -5.55 14.30 -7.60
N ASP A 81 -5.43 14.33 -8.93
CA ASP A 81 -5.03 15.53 -9.68
C ASP A 81 -6.22 16.46 -9.97
N ASP A 82 -7.33 15.91 -10.46
CA ASP A 82 -8.42 16.72 -11.00
C ASP A 82 -9.56 16.95 -10.00
N LEU A 83 -9.88 15.95 -9.19
CA LEU A 83 -11.05 16.00 -8.34
C LEU A 83 -10.75 16.43 -6.90
N SER A 84 -9.50 16.51 -6.50
CA SER A 84 -9.09 16.88 -5.12
C SER A 84 -9.98 16.22 -4.05
N MET A 85 -10.46 15.02 -4.33
CA MET A 85 -11.46 14.33 -3.51
C MET A 85 -10.92 13.92 -2.14
N HIS A 86 -9.61 13.92 -1.97
CA HIS A 86 -8.97 13.78 -0.68
C HIS A 86 -8.66 15.15 -0.11
N HIS A 87 -9.39 15.51 0.93
CA HIS A 87 -9.29 16.69 1.79
C HIS A 87 -7.88 17.24 1.97
N ASP A 88 -7.80 18.58 2.00
CA ASP A 88 -6.69 19.41 2.54
C ASP A 88 -5.32 18.73 2.64
N CYS A 89 -4.80 18.32 1.50
CA CYS A 89 -3.57 17.56 1.39
C CYS A 89 -2.30 18.37 1.60
N SER A 90 -2.40 19.60 2.11
CA SER A 90 -1.21 20.43 2.31
C SER A 90 -0.21 19.77 3.25
N LEU A 91 -0.68 19.15 4.34
CA LEU A 91 0.18 18.39 5.26
C LEU A 91 0.67 17.09 4.64
N VAL A 92 -0.21 16.33 4.00
CA VAL A 92 0.16 15.06 3.34
C VAL A 92 1.12 15.31 2.18
N ASN A 93 0.90 16.35 1.37
CA ASN A 93 1.81 16.74 0.30
C ASN A 93 3.18 17.18 0.83
N PHE A 94 3.22 17.92 1.95
CA PHE A 94 4.48 18.27 2.61
C PHE A 94 5.22 17.02 3.11
N GLU A 95 4.50 16.11 3.75
CA GLU A 95 5.04 14.85 4.26
C GLU A 95 5.56 13.97 3.13
N MET A 96 4.79 13.78 2.06
CA MET A 96 5.20 12.99 0.88
C MET A 96 6.40 13.60 0.17
N ASN A 97 6.45 14.93 0.02
CA ASN A 97 7.61 15.62 -0.55
C ASN A 97 8.86 15.44 0.33
N THR A 98 8.69 15.45 1.65
CA THR A 98 9.79 15.23 2.61
C THR A 98 10.30 13.79 2.53
N ILE A 99 9.38 12.82 2.47
CA ILE A 99 9.71 11.41 2.25
C ILE A 99 10.41 11.22 0.91
N GLY A 100 9.89 11.82 -0.17
CA GLY A 100 10.47 11.75 -1.51
C GLY A 100 11.91 12.29 -1.54
N LYS A 101 12.16 13.44 -0.93
CA LYS A 101 13.52 14.00 -0.79
C LYS A 101 14.43 13.11 0.09
N GLY A 102 13.92 12.58 1.20
CA GLY A 102 14.65 11.68 2.07
C GLY A 102 15.03 10.36 1.41
N THR A 103 14.20 9.86 0.51
CA THR A 103 14.44 8.60 -0.22
C THR A 103 15.28 8.76 -1.48
N SER A 104 15.45 9.99 -1.99
CA SER A 104 16.21 10.28 -3.22
C SER A 104 17.70 10.00 -3.10
N SER A 105 18.27 10.05 -1.88
CA SER A 105 19.69 9.80 -1.61
C SER A 105 19.87 8.62 -0.67
N PRO A 106 20.77 7.66 -0.99
CA PRO A 106 21.08 6.52 -0.12
C PRO A 106 21.58 6.92 1.27
N ALA A 107 22.29 8.04 1.39
CA ALA A 107 22.81 8.54 2.67
C ALA A 107 21.66 9.12 3.53
N LEU A 108 20.81 9.97 2.94
CA LEU A 108 19.65 10.55 3.62
C LEU A 108 18.65 9.45 4.04
N PHE A 109 18.41 8.47 3.18
CA PHE A 109 17.55 7.34 3.50
C PHE A 109 18.11 6.52 4.67
N GLY A 110 19.43 6.27 4.70
CA GLY A 110 20.08 5.57 5.81
C GLY A 110 19.96 6.34 7.13
N MET A 111 20.14 7.66 7.11
CA MET A 111 19.93 8.51 8.30
C MET A 111 18.48 8.50 8.77
N ALA A 112 17.53 8.63 7.84
CA ALA A 112 16.10 8.62 8.15
C ALA A 112 15.65 7.29 8.80
N ILE A 113 16.12 6.15 8.29
CA ILE A 113 15.85 4.84 8.90
C ILE A 113 16.45 4.74 10.31
N ASN A 114 17.69 5.19 10.49
CA ASN A 114 18.34 5.15 11.81
C ASN A 114 17.61 6.06 12.83
N MET A 115 17.16 7.24 12.40
CA MET A 115 16.36 8.14 13.24
C MET A 115 15.01 7.51 13.58
N ALA A 116 14.32 6.93 12.60
CA ALA A 116 13.05 6.24 12.82
C ALA A 116 13.20 5.06 13.78
N HIS A 117 14.23 4.25 13.60
CA HIS A 117 14.54 3.13 14.50
C HIS A 117 14.85 3.61 15.93
N THR A 118 15.63 4.67 16.07
CA THR A 118 15.94 5.26 17.39
C THR A 118 14.68 5.83 18.03
N GLY A 119 13.88 6.56 17.28
CA GLY A 119 12.59 7.12 17.74
C GLY A 119 11.61 6.04 18.20
N LEU A 120 11.46 4.97 17.42
CA LEU A 120 10.62 3.82 17.79
C LEU A 120 11.11 3.11 19.07
N ASN A 121 12.43 3.06 19.27
CA ASN A 121 12.99 2.46 20.48
C ASN A 121 12.78 3.32 21.74
N MET A 122 12.53 4.62 21.60
CA MET A 122 12.21 5.53 22.70
C MET A 122 10.73 5.46 23.11
N LEU A 123 9.85 4.91 22.26
CA LEU A 123 8.44 4.79 22.57
C LEU A 123 8.17 3.66 23.60
N PRO A 124 7.13 3.79 24.45
CA PRO A 124 6.77 2.76 25.39
C PRO A 124 6.39 1.46 24.68
N LYS A 125 7.05 0.37 25.04
CA LYS A 125 6.90 -0.96 24.45
C LYS A 125 5.95 -1.81 25.27
N ALA A 126 5.03 -2.50 24.62
CA ALA A 126 4.26 -3.56 25.23
C ALA A 126 5.13 -4.83 25.33
N LYS A 127 5.39 -5.28 26.56
CA LYS A 127 6.30 -6.42 26.83
C LYS A 127 5.70 -7.81 26.58
N GLU A 128 4.39 -7.92 26.35
CA GLU A 128 3.66 -9.19 26.48
C GLU A 128 3.21 -9.82 25.15
N VAL A 129 3.93 -9.57 24.06
CA VAL A 129 3.61 -10.26 22.79
C VAL A 129 4.78 -11.18 22.44
N SER A 130 4.94 -12.28 23.19
CA SER A 130 5.88 -13.33 22.81
C SER A 130 5.15 -14.43 22.05
N VAL A 131 5.16 -14.34 20.73
CA VAL A 131 4.94 -15.50 19.86
C VAL A 131 6.31 -15.99 19.45
N GLU A 132 6.70 -17.17 19.89
CA GLU A 132 8.00 -17.77 19.58
C GLU A 132 8.27 -17.72 18.06
N GLY A 133 9.44 -17.18 17.66
CA GLY A 133 9.81 -17.04 16.26
C GLY A 133 9.21 -15.85 15.51
N SER A 134 8.44 -14.98 16.15
CA SER A 134 7.82 -13.82 15.52
C SER A 134 8.67 -12.54 15.66
N LEU A 135 8.40 -11.55 14.78
CA LEU A 135 8.97 -10.20 14.86
C LEU A 135 8.63 -9.47 16.17
N PHE A 136 7.62 -9.95 16.92
CA PHE A 136 7.16 -9.39 18.19
C PHE A 136 8.07 -9.69 19.38
N ASN A 137 9.06 -10.58 19.25
CA ASN A 137 9.99 -10.95 20.36
C ASN A 137 10.76 -9.75 20.91
N TYR A 138 10.89 -8.66 20.14
CA TYR A 138 11.58 -7.42 20.51
C TYR A 138 10.64 -6.34 21.06
N GLY A 139 9.36 -6.66 21.21
CA GLY A 139 8.31 -5.77 21.66
C GLY A 139 7.53 -5.12 20.51
N ALA A 140 6.43 -4.48 20.88
CA ALA A 140 5.58 -3.78 19.92
C ALA A 140 5.17 -2.41 20.46
N VAL A 141 5.00 -1.43 19.58
CA VAL A 141 4.46 -0.11 19.88
C VAL A 141 2.96 -0.13 19.63
N ARG A 142 2.17 0.10 20.69
CA ARG A 142 0.70 0.14 20.62
C ARG A 142 0.14 1.52 20.24
N LYS A 143 0.88 2.58 20.56
CA LYS A 143 0.47 3.96 20.24
C LYS A 143 1.67 4.70 19.68
N ALA A 144 1.63 4.99 18.41
CA ALA A 144 2.64 5.80 17.73
C ALA A 144 2.08 7.22 17.46
N PRO A 145 2.90 8.25 17.47
CA PRO A 145 2.49 9.61 17.16
C PRO A 145 2.37 9.84 15.63
N ALA A 146 1.68 10.92 15.28
CA ALA A 146 1.58 11.43 13.91
C ALA A 146 1.12 10.41 12.88
N LEU A 147 1.80 10.26 11.74
CA LEU A 147 1.46 9.37 10.63
C LEU A 147 1.35 7.89 11.02
N ALA A 148 2.15 7.44 11.97
CA ALA A 148 2.11 6.07 12.43
C ALA A 148 0.91 5.75 13.35
N LYS A 149 0.14 6.76 13.77
CA LYS A 149 -1.06 6.59 14.59
C LYS A 149 -2.10 5.74 13.86
N GLY A 150 -2.40 6.05 12.59
CA GLY A 150 -3.38 5.28 11.81
C GLY A 150 -3.04 3.79 11.71
N TRP A 151 -1.76 3.45 11.70
CA TRP A 151 -1.33 2.06 11.75
C TRP A 151 -1.59 1.42 13.12
N THR A 152 -1.21 2.11 14.19
CA THR A 152 -1.31 1.57 15.55
C THR A 152 -2.73 1.57 16.11
N ASP A 153 -3.66 2.30 15.50
CA ASP A 153 -5.10 2.26 15.83
C ASP A 153 -5.74 0.91 15.40
N VAL A 154 -5.14 0.24 14.40
CA VAL A 154 -5.65 -1.02 13.85
C VAL A 154 -4.86 -2.24 14.34
N ARG A 155 -3.53 -2.10 14.49
CA ARG A 155 -2.64 -3.20 14.90
C ARG A 155 -1.36 -2.68 15.55
N ASP A 156 -0.76 -3.51 16.39
CA ASP A 156 0.52 -3.18 17.01
C ASP A 156 1.65 -3.13 15.95
N LEU A 157 2.56 -2.16 16.09
CA LEU A 157 3.73 -2.01 15.23
C LEU A 157 4.90 -2.81 15.83
N PRO A 158 5.32 -3.93 15.22
CA PRO A 158 6.46 -4.72 15.72
C PRO A 158 7.76 -3.95 15.56
N ILE A 159 8.64 -4.08 16.55
CA ILE A 159 9.99 -3.49 16.51
C ILE A 159 10.93 -4.50 15.87
N ALA A 160 11.63 -4.07 14.83
CA ALA A 160 12.65 -4.90 14.21
C ALA A 160 13.81 -5.17 15.18
N PRO A 161 14.39 -6.40 15.16
CA PRO A 161 15.56 -6.71 15.95
C PRO A 161 16.73 -5.77 15.62
N PRO A 162 17.61 -5.47 16.57
CA PRO A 162 18.80 -4.70 16.30
C PRO A 162 19.68 -5.46 15.31
N HIS A 163 19.84 -4.94 14.11
CA HIS A 163 20.71 -5.54 13.10
C HIS A 163 22.16 -5.22 13.43
N LYS A 164 22.99 -6.26 13.56
CA LYS A 164 24.44 -6.10 13.69
C LYS A 164 25.09 -5.51 12.43
N GLU A 165 24.45 -5.73 11.27
CA GLU A 165 24.96 -5.27 9.98
C GLU A 165 23.77 -4.94 9.05
N GLN A 166 23.80 -3.76 8.40
CA GLN A 166 22.80 -3.39 7.40
C GLN A 166 23.01 -4.21 6.12
N PHE A 167 21.93 -4.60 5.44
CA PHE A 167 21.97 -5.36 4.18
C PHE A 167 22.93 -4.77 3.15
N ARG A 168 23.01 -3.44 3.03
CA ARG A 168 23.94 -2.79 2.10
C ARG A 168 25.41 -3.01 2.44
N GLN A 169 25.75 -3.07 3.72
CA GLN A 169 27.12 -3.36 4.18
C GLN A 169 27.45 -4.84 3.95
N TRP A 170 26.53 -5.72 4.31
CA TRP A 170 26.61 -7.14 4.02
C TRP A 170 26.80 -7.40 2.53
N TYR A 171 25.93 -6.79 1.68
CA TYR A 171 25.99 -6.95 0.22
C TYR A 171 27.32 -6.47 -0.38
N LYS A 172 27.85 -5.30 0.05
CA LYS A 172 29.14 -4.81 -0.40
C LYS A 172 30.28 -5.78 -0.10
N LYS A 173 30.30 -6.38 1.09
CA LYS A 173 31.31 -7.37 1.49
C LYS A 173 31.20 -8.65 0.65
N HIS A 174 29.99 -9.13 0.40
CA HIS A 174 29.76 -10.36 -0.37
C HIS A 174 29.93 -10.19 -1.87
N LYS A 175 29.71 -8.98 -2.41
CA LYS A 175 29.95 -8.68 -3.83
C LYS A 175 31.43 -8.46 -4.13
N ALA A 176 32.20 -7.95 -3.21
CA ALA A 176 33.65 -7.77 -3.36
C ALA A 176 34.45 -9.09 -3.29
N GLY A 177 33.81 -10.18 -2.85
CA GLY A 177 34.43 -11.53 -2.77
C GLY A 177 34.10 -12.45 -3.97
N LYS A 178 33.47 -11.92 -5.01
CA LYS A 178 33.27 -12.54 -6.33
C LYS A 178 33.99 -11.75 -7.41
#